data_f94c05cdd2dcf3cc12fecdea8476442f
#
_entry.id   f94c05cdd2dcf3cc12fecdea8476442f
#
_cell.length_a   1.000
_cell.length_b   1.000
_cell.length_c   1.000
_cell.angle_alpha   90.00
_cell.angle_beta   90.00
_cell.angle_gamma   90.00
#
_symmetry.space_group_name_H-M   'P 1'
#
loop_
_entity.id
_entity.type
_entity.pdbx_description
1 polymer ?
#
loop_
_entity_poly.entity_id
_entity_poly.type
_entity_poly.pdbx_seq_one_letter_code
_entity_poly.pdbx_strand_id
1 'polypeptide(L)'
;MSTQKNEPRALALGVAVYIIWGFFPLYFSLLSPAGAVEVIVHRAVWGLFFCLVALAVTRSLGKVRALIADRGALWRLAVAGALVVVNWSVYVYAVLSGHTTDAAIGYFINPLVTIALGLIVLRERVTPIQKIALALGIVAVVILVVGQRAIPIVSLTLALTFGLYSLVKKNVAGRVEPLAGMVIETAAVSPFLLGYYAYLAATSATSFHVIASSDEAGVSWGLHLALLVGAGALTMIPLIMF
;
A
#
# COMPACT_ATOMS: atom_id res chain seq x y z
N MET A 1 -15.17 12.08 -30.00
CA MET A 1 -15.19 13.39 -29.30
C MET A 1 -15.90 13.31 -27.95
N SER A 2 -15.53 12.37 -27.05
CA SER A 2 -16.18 12.23 -25.72
C SER A 2 -15.18 12.24 -24.55
N THR A 3 -13.90 12.51 -24.77
CA THR A 3 -12.84 12.44 -23.78
C THR A 3 -12.71 13.67 -22.89
N GLN A 4 -13.16 14.85 -23.32
CA GLN A 4 -13.00 16.11 -22.59
C GLN A 4 -13.94 16.33 -21.39
N LYS A 5 -15.04 15.59 -21.29
CA LYS A 5 -16.04 15.78 -20.21
C LYS A 5 -15.67 15.17 -18.87
N ASN A 6 -14.71 14.24 -18.81
CA ASN A 6 -14.35 13.48 -17.60
C ASN A 6 -13.07 13.98 -16.91
N GLU A 7 -12.29 14.87 -17.52
CA GLU A 7 -11.03 15.38 -16.95
C GLU A 7 -11.19 16.05 -15.58
N PRO A 8 -12.16 16.97 -15.35
CA PRO A 8 -12.30 17.63 -14.06
C PRO A 8 -12.73 16.66 -12.96
N ARG A 9 -13.55 15.65 -13.29
CA ARG A 9 -13.95 14.60 -12.34
C ARG A 9 -12.78 13.68 -11.97
N ALA A 10 -12.00 13.24 -12.94
CA ALA A 10 -10.82 12.41 -12.70
C ALA A 10 -9.77 13.17 -11.85
N LEU A 11 -9.57 14.46 -12.13
CA LEU A 11 -8.69 15.32 -11.34
C LEU A 11 -9.19 15.46 -9.90
N ALA A 12 -10.48 15.73 -9.70
CA ALA A 12 -11.09 15.86 -8.38
C ALA A 12 -10.97 14.55 -7.57
N LEU A 13 -11.20 13.40 -8.21
CA LEU A 13 -11.02 12.09 -7.57
C LEU A 13 -9.56 11.85 -7.19
N GLY A 14 -8.62 12.18 -8.09
CA GLY A 14 -7.19 12.11 -7.79
C GLY A 14 -6.80 12.95 -6.58
N VAL A 15 -7.22 14.22 -6.55
CA VAL A 15 -6.99 15.13 -5.40
C VAL A 15 -7.58 14.53 -4.11
N ALA A 16 -8.83 14.04 -4.15
CA ALA A 16 -9.48 13.44 -3.00
C ALA A 16 -8.70 12.22 -2.46
N VAL A 17 -8.21 11.34 -3.34
CA VAL A 17 -7.41 10.19 -2.94
C VAL A 17 -6.09 10.62 -2.28
N TYR A 18 -5.39 11.62 -2.83
CA TYR A 18 -4.16 12.13 -2.21
C TYR A 18 -4.42 12.79 -0.86
N ILE A 19 -5.54 13.48 -0.68
CA ILE A 19 -5.95 14.02 0.62
C ILE A 19 -6.18 12.89 1.62
N ILE A 20 -6.93 11.83 1.23
CA ILE A 20 -7.15 10.65 2.08
C ILE A 20 -5.81 10.02 2.49
N TRP A 21 -4.89 9.81 1.56
CA TRP A 21 -3.58 9.27 1.86
C TRP A 21 -2.74 10.17 2.77
N GLY A 22 -2.88 11.49 2.65
CA GLY A 22 -2.22 12.47 3.52
C GLY A 22 -2.65 12.35 4.99
N PHE A 23 -3.88 11.88 5.27
CA PHE A 23 -4.37 11.61 6.62
C PHE A 23 -3.95 10.23 7.18
N PHE A 24 -3.39 9.33 6.38
CA PHE A 24 -2.99 8.00 6.85
C PHE A 24 -2.02 8.00 8.04
N PRO A 25 -0.99 8.86 8.10
CA PRO A 25 -0.11 8.89 9.27
C PRO A 25 -0.87 9.19 10.57
N LEU A 26 -1.80 10.15 10.52
CA LEU A 26 -2.64 10.49 11.67
C LEU A 26 -3.56 9.33 12.06
N TYR A 27 -4.14 8.65 11.07
CA TYR A 27 -4.97 7.48 11.33
C TYR A 27 -4.18 6.34 11.96
N PHE A 28 -3.00 6.02 11.43
CA PHE A 28 -2.18 4.93 11.96
C PHE A 28 -1.65 5.21 13.37
N SER A 29 -1.40 6.46 13.73
CA SER A 29 -1.02 6.81 15.10
C SER A 29 -2.12 6.51 16.13
N LEU A 30 -3.40 6.51 15.71
CA LEU A 30 -4.54 6.13 16.57
C LEU A 30 -4.64 4.62 16.81
N LEU A 31 -3.92 3.80 16.04
CA LEU A 31 -3.95 2.34 16.17
C LEU A 31 -3.00 1.81 17.25
N SER A 32 -2.29 2.68 17.98
CA SER A 32 -1.51 2.27 19.13
C SER A 32 -2.44 1.57 20.16
N PRO A 33 -2.01 0.47 20.80
CA PRO A 33 -0.67 -0.10 20.85
C PRO A 33 -0.35 -1.14 19.76
N ALA A 34 -1.14 -1.28 18.69
CA ALA A 34 -0.88 -2.24 17.64
C ALA A 34 0.46 -1.99 16.94
N GLY A 35 1.28 -3.02 16.82
CA GLY A 35 2.53 -2.98 16.06
C GLY A 35 2.28 -2.90 14.55
N ALA A 36 3.30 -2.44 13.79
CA ALA A 36 3.16 -2.20 12.35
C ALA A 36 2.64 -3.42 11.57
N VAL A 37 3.17 -4.61 11.85
CA VAL A 37 2.74 -5.82 11.14
C VAL A 37 1.33 -6.25 11.56
N GLU A 38 0.95 -6.08 12.83
CA GLU A 38 -0.42 -6.33 13.31
C GLU A 38 -1.43 -5.42 12.58
N VAL A 39 -1.12 -4.13 12.44
CA VAL A 39 -1.93 -3.20 11.63
C VAL A 39 -2.08 -3.70 10.19
N ILE A 40 -1.00 -4.21 9.58
CA ILE A 40 -1.04 -4.74 8.21
C ILE A 40 -1.88 -6.02 8.12
N VAL A 41 -1.83 -6.90 9.13
CA VAL A 41 -2.72 -8.08 9.18
C VAL A 41 -4.17 -7.65 9.12
N HIS A 42 -4.60 -6.77 10.03
CA HIS A 42 -5.99 -6.28 10.07
C HIS A 42 -6.36 -5.54 8.78
N ARG A 43 -5.47 -4.68 8.27
CA ARG A 43 -5.66 -3.96 7.02
C ARG A 43 -5.86 -4.90 5.82
N ALA A 44 -5.06 -5.96 5.74
CA ALA A 44 -5.17 -6.96 4.68
C ALA A 44 -6.45 -7.80 4.80
N VAL A 45 -6.72 -8.35 5.97
CA VAL A 45 -7.88 -9.23 6.21
C VAL A 45 -9.19 -8.47 6.01
N TRP A 46 -9.35 -7.31 6.63
CA TRP A 46 -10.55 -6.50 6.48
C TRP A 46 -10.66 -5.89 5.08
N GLY A 47 -9.55 -5.48 4.47
CA GLY A 47 -9.52 -5.03 3.09
C GLY A 47 -9.98 -6.13 2.12
N LEU A 48 -9.49 -7.35 2.29
CA LEU A 48 -9.93 -8.53 1.53
C LEU A 48 -11.43 -8.77 1.70
N PHE A 49 -11.91 -8.75 2.95
CA PHE A 49 -13.34 -8.90 3.25
C PHE A 49 -14.19 -7.85 2.51
N PHE A 50 -13.86 -6.57 2.63
CA PHE A 50 -14.60 -5.49 1.98
C PHE A 50 -14.53 -5.57 0.45
N CYS A 51 -13.37 -5.92 -0.12
CA CYS A 51 -13.25 -6.13 -1.57
C CYS A 51 -14.12 -7.30 -2.04
N LEU A 52 -14.17 -8.41 -1.31
CA LEU A 52 -15.03 -9.55 -1.63
C LEU A 52 -16.51 -9.18 -1.54
N VAL A 53 -16.91 -8.43 -0.50
CA VAL A 53 -18.28 -7.92 -0.36
C VAL A 53 -18.63 -7.01 -1.54
N ALA A 54 -17.77 -6.07 -1.91
CA ALA A 54 -18.00 -5.18 -3.05
C ALA A 54 -18.15 -5.96 -4.36
N LEU A 55 -17.29 -6.96 -4.61
CA LEU A 55 -17.38 -7.82 -5.80
C LEU A 55 -18.62 -8.71 -5.79
N ALA A 56 -19.08 -9.16 -4.63
CA ALA A 56 -20.32 -9.93 -4.49
C ALA A 56 -21.54 -9.06 -4.82
N VAL A 57 -21.63 -7.86 -4.23
CA VAL A 57 -22.72 -6.90 -4.47
C VAL A 57 -22.78 -6.49 -5.95
N THR A 58 -21.63 -6.26 -6.58
CA THR A 58 -21.52 -5.90 -8.01
C THR A 58 -21.60 -7.12 -8.95
N ARG A 59 -21.80 -8.33 -8.41
CA ARG A 59 -21.84 -9.60 -9.16
C ARG A 59 -20.58 -9.84 -10.00
N SER A 60 -19.44 -9.32 -9.58
CA SER A 60 -18.16 -9.35 -10.29
C SER A 60 -17.19 -10.44 -9.81
N LEU A 61 -17.61 -11.37 -8.93
CA LEU A 61 -16.75 -12.47 -8.42
C LEU A 61 -16.19 -13.38 -9.53
N GLY A 62 -16.86 -13.45 -10.69
CA GLY A 62 -16.37 -14.16 -11.86
C GLY A 62 -15.00 -13.67 -12.34
N LYS A 63 -14.68 -12.39 -12.15
CA LYS A 63 -13.39 -11.79 -12.49
C LYS A 63 -12.25 -12.37 -11.65
N VAL A 64 -12.47 -12.62 -10.36
CA VAL A 64 -11.49 -13.27 -9.47
C VAL A 64 -11.24 -14.70 -9.93
N ARG A 65 -12.31 -15.46 -10.27
CA ARG A 65 -12.16 -16.83 -10.79
C ARG A 65 -11.36 -16.87 -12.09
N ALA A 66 -11.58 -15.93 -12.99
CA ALA A 66 -10.81 -15.80 -14.23
C ALA A 66 -9.32 -15.55 -13.96
N LEU A 67 -8.98 -14.70 -12.96
CA LEU A 67 -7.60 -14.45 -12.56
C LEU A 67 -6.93 -15.65 -11.91
N ILE A 68 -7.66 -16.45 -11.13
CA ILE A 68 -7.15 -17.70 -10.53
C ILE A 68 -6.83 -18.72 -11.64
N ALA A 69 -7.63 -18.76 -12.70
CA ALA A 69 -7.41 -19.66 -13.85
C ALA A 69 -6.20 -19.24 -14.70
N ASP A 70 -5.86 -17.95 -14.75
CA ASP A 70 -4.67 -17.44 -15.44
C ASP A 70 -3.44 -17.51 -14.51
N ARG A 71 -2.68 -18.61 -14.60
CA ARG A 71 -1.47 -18.82 -13.79
C ARG A 71 -0.45 -17.69 -13.92
N GLY A 72 -0.34 -17.06 -15.10
CA GLY A 72 0.59 -15.97 -15.34
C GLY A 72 0.17 -14.69 -14.60
N ALA A 73 -1.11 -14.34 -14.64
CA ALA A 73 -1.67 -13.22 -13.89
C ALA A 73 -1.62 -13.50 -12.37
N LEU A 74 -2.01 -14.70 -11.95
CA LEU A 74 -2.01 -15.13 -10.54
C LEU A 74 -0.63 -14.96 -9.89
N TRP A 75 0.43 -15.47 -10.54
CA TRP A 75 1.79 -15.36 -10.00
C TRP A 75 2.27 -13.91 -9.91
N ARG A 76 2.01 -13.10 -10.96
CA ARG A 76 2.38 -11.68 -10.94
C ARG A 76 1.65 -10.92 -9.84
N LEU A 77 0.36 -11.19 -9.65
CA LEU A 77 -0.41 -10.56 -8.59
C LEU A 77 0.04 -11.04 -7.19
N ALA A 78 0.43 -12.30 -7.03
CA ALA A 78 1.00 -12.80 -5.77
C ALA A 78 2.33 -12.09 -5.44
N VAL A 79 3.22 -11.92 -6.42
CA VAL A 79 4.47 -11.16 -6.26
C VAL A 79 4.18 -9.69 -5.96
N ALA A 80 3.21 -9.09 -6.66
CA ALA A 80 2.77 -7.72 -6.39
C ALA A 80 2.23 -7.60 -4.95
N GLY A 81 1.43 -8.56 -4.48
CA GLY A 81 0.94 -8.62 -3.11
C GLY A 81 2.07 -8.67 -2.07
N ALA A 82 3.08 -9.50 -2.29
CA ALA A 82 4.25 -9.55 -1.42
C ALA A 82 5.00 -8.20 -1.36
N LEU A 83 5.25 -7.58 -2.53
CA LEU A 83 5.93 -6.29 -2.61
C LEU A 83 5.14 -5.18 -1.91
N VAL A 84 3.82 -5.12 -2.13
CA VAL A 84 2.99 -4.07 -1.53
C VAL A 84 2.83 -4.25 -0.02
N VAL A 85 2.79 -5.50 0.48
CA VAL A 85 2.74 -5.76 1.92
C VAL A 85 4.04 -5.35 2.60
N VAL A 86 5.19 -5.63 2.00
CA VAL A 86 6.48 -5.13 2.51
C VAL A 86 6.49 -3.60 2.52
N ASN A 87 6.07 -2.96 1.43
CA ASN A 87 5.96 -1.51 1.33
C ASN A 87 5.08 -0.93 2.45
N TRP A 88 3.88 -1.45 2.62
CA TRP A 88 2.95 -0.98 3.64
C TRP A 88 3.46 -1.22 5.06
N SER A 89 4.13 -2.36 5.32
CA SER A 89 4.71 -2.67 6.62
C SER A 89 5.80 -1.67 6.99
N VAL A 90 6.69 -1.35 6.04
CA VAL A 90 7.75 -0.35 6.25
C VAL A 90 7.15 1.05 6.44
N TYR A 91 6.10 1.39 5.70
CA TYR A 91 5.41 2.67 5.86
C TYR A 91 4.77 2.82 7.25
N VAL A 92 3.97 1.83 7.67
CA VAL A 92 3.32 1.86 8.99
C VAL A 92 4.36 1.85 10.10
N TYR A 93 5.42 1.04 9.95
CA TYR A 93 6.56 1.06 10.89
C TYR A 93 7.19 2.45 11.00
N ALA A 94 7.45 3.10 9.88
CA ALA A 94 8.04 4.44 9.86
C ALA A 94 7.12 5.47 10.56
N VAL A 95 5.81 5.40 10.32
CA VAL A 95 4.84 6.28 10.99
C VAL A 95 4.82 6.04 12.50
N LEU A 96 4.70 4.78 12.94
CA LEU A 96 4.61 4.43 14.36
C LEU A 96 5.91 4.66 15.13
N SER A 97 7.07 4.64 14.45
CA SER A 97 8.38 4.90 15.05
C SER A 97 8.86 6.36 14.93
N GLY A 98 7.99 7.27 14.47
CA GLY A 98 8.33 8.70 14.35
C GLY A 98 9.15 9.08 13.11
N HIS A 99 9.37 8.15 12.16
CA HIS A 99 10.12 8.35 10.91
C HIS A 99 9.21 8.71 9.73
N THR A 100 8.13 9.44 9.98
CA THR A 100 7.13 9.81 8.95
C THR A 100 7.74 10.63 7.82
N THR A 101 8.73 11.49 8.14
CA THR A 101 9.46 12.27 7.12
C THR A 101 10.24 11.36 6.16
N ASP A 102 10.88 10.30 6.66
CA ASP A 102 11.61 9.35 5.81
C ASP A 102 10.65 8.59 4.90
N ALA A 103 9.45 8.26 5.39
CA ALA A 103 8.41 7.66 4.57
C ALA A 103 7.94 8.62 3.47
N ALA A 104 7.73 9.89 3.77
CA ALA A 104 7.36 10.91 2.79
C ALA A 104 8.43 11.08 1.70
N ILE A 105 9.71 11.12 2.08
CA ILE A 105 10.84 11.15 1.15
C ILE A 105 10.83 9.91 0.24
N GLY A 106 10.57 8.73 0.79
CA GLY A 106 10.48 7.49 0.02
C GLY A 106 9.43 7.56 -1.09
N TYR A 107 8.24 8.07 -0.78
CA TYR A 107 7.20 8.28 -1.80
C TYR A 107 7.52 9.39 -2.78
N PHE A 108 8.28 10.40 -2.37
CA PHE A 108 8.78 11.43 -3.29
C PHE A 108 9.83 10.88 -4.29
N ILE A 109 10.67 9.94 -3.86
CA ILE A 109 11.65 9.26 -4.71
C ILE A 109 10.98 8.24 -5.66
N ASN A 110 9.82 7.72 -5.30
CA ASN A 110 9.14 6.64 -5.98
C ASN A 110 8.94 6.84 -7.51
N PRO A 111 8.46 8.00 -8.00
CA PRO A 111 8.37 8.25 -9.45
C PRO A 111 9.70 8.08 -10.18
N LEU A 112 10.81 8.47 -9.54
CA LEU A 112 12.15 8.36 -10.13
C LEU A 112 12.56 6.90 -10.28
N VAL A 113 12.37 6.09 -9.23
CA VAL A 113 12.64 4.64 -9.26
C VAL A 113 11.75 3.96 -10.29
N THR A 114 10.47 4.31 -10.36
CA THR A 114 9.52 3.73 -11.34
C THR A 114 9.95 4.03 -12.77
N ILE A 115 10.36 5.29 -13.07
CA ILE A 115 10.88 5.68 -14.39
C ILE A 115 12.19 4.93 -14.68
N ALA A 116 13.12 4.87 -13.72
CA ALA A 116 14.40 4.18 -13.89
C ALA A 116 14.19 2.69 -14.20
N LEU A 117 13.28 2.01 -13.48
CA LEU A 117 12.91 0.62 -13.74
C LEU A 117 12.25 0.45 -15.11
N GLY A 118 11.39 1.37 -15.53
CA GLY A 118 10.79 1.38 -16.87
C GLY A 118 11.84 1.48 -17.97
N LEU A 119 12.84 2.35 -17.79
CA LEU A 119 13.96 2.51 -18.72
C LEU A 119 14.84 1.25 -18.80
N ILE A 120 15.25 0.72 -17.64
CA ILE A 120 16.23 -0.37 -17.57
C ILE A 120 15.60 -1.72 -17.95
N VAL A 121 14.42 -2.02 -17.38
CA VAL A 121 13.78 -3.34 -17.51
C VAL A 121 12.90 -3.41 -18.75
N LEU A 122 12.06 -2.39 -18.98
CA LEU A 122 11.11 -2.37 -20.09
C LEU A 122 11.68 -1.71 -21.34
N ARG A 123 12.90 -1.12 -21.26
CA ARG A 123 13.56 -0.41 -22.35
C ARG A 123 12.68 0.68 -22.97
N GLU A 124 11.91 1.35 -22.13
CA GLU A 124 11.03 2.44 -22.57
C GLU A 124 11.83 3.65 -23.01
N ARG A 125 11.29 4.37 -23.98
CA ARG A 125 11.88 5.64 -24.42
C ARG A 125 11.29 6.78 -23.62
N VAL A 126 12.13 7.57 -22.98
CA VAL A 126 11.72 8.78 -22.27
C VAL A 126 11.92 10.01 -23.14
N THR A 127 11.01 10.95 -23.02
CA THR A 127 11.12 12.25 -23.68
C THR A 127 12.25 13.08 -23.09
N PRO A 128 12.79 14.07 -23.81
CA PRO A 128 13.82 14.98 -23.27
C PRO A 128 13.40 15.64 -21.94
N ILE A 129 12.13 16.05 -21.83
CA ILE A 129 11.58 16.67 -20.62
C ILE A 129 11.61 15.69 -19.43
N GLN A 130 11.26 14.42 -19.67
CA GLN A 130 11.33 13.39 -18.64
C GLN A 130 12.78 13.12 -18.19
N LYS A 131 13.76 13.19 -19.09
CA LYS A 131 15.19 13.07 -18.74
C LYS A 131 15.63 14.20 -17.82
N ILE A 132 15.22 15.44 -18.10
CA ILE A 132 15.49 16.60 -17.24
C ILE A 132 14.86 16.41 -15.87
N ALA A 133 13.58 16.03 -15.82
CA ALA A 133 12.88 15.77 -14.57
C ALA A 133 13.56 14.67 -13.75
N LEU A 134 14.00 13.59 -14.41
CA LEU A 134 14.75 12.51 -13.75
C LEU A 134 16.10 13.00 -13.19
N ALA A 135 16.85 13.79 -13.96
CA ALA A 135 18.12 14.36 -13.52
C ALA A 135 17.93 15.30 -12.31
N LEU A 136 16.93 16.18 -12.34
CA LEU A 136 16.62 17.05 -11.21
C LEU A 136 16.20 16.24 -9.96
N GLY A 137 15.41 15.20 -10.15
CA GLY A 137 15.04 14.32 -9.05
C GLY A 137 16.23 13.58 -8.45
N ILE A 138 17.16 13.08 -9.26
CA ILE A 138 18.41 12.45 -8.78
C ILE A 138 19.22 13.47 -7.97
N VAL A 139 19.38 14.69 -8.46
CA VAL A 139 20.08 15.76 -7.73
C VAL A 139 19.41 16.05 -6.38
N ALA A 140 18.08 16.13 -6.33
CA ALA A 140 17.36 16.33 -5.08
C ALA A 140 17.57 15.19 -4.08
N VAL A 141 17.56 13.93 -4.55
CA VAL A 141 17.86 12.76 -3.71
C VAL A 141 19.30 12.81 -3.18
N VAL A 142 20.27 13.15 -4.02
CA VAL A 142 21.68 13.27 -3.60
C VAL A 142 21.83 14.32 -2.52
N ILE A 143 21.20 15.50 -2.69
CA ILE A 143 21.23 16.57 -1.68
C ILE A 143 20.64 16.09 -0.35
N LEU A 144 19.51 15.36 -0.39
CA LEU A 144 18.87 14.82 0.82
C LEU A 144 19.76 13.80 1.53
N VAL A 145 20.35 12.84 0.78
CA VAL A 145 21.23 11.80 1.35
C VAL A 145 22.49 12.42 1.97
N VAL A 146 23.12 13.36 1.27
CA VAL A 146 24.29 14.06 1.77
C VAL A 146 23.96 14.91 3.00
N GLY A 147 22.82 15.59 2.98
CA GLY A 147 22.36 16.43 4.09
C GLY A 147 22.04 15.64 5.36
N GLN A 148 21.46 14.46 5.24
CA GLN A 148 21.13 13.60 6.39
C GLN A 148 22.35 12.84 6.97
N ARG A 149 23.47 12.79 6.27
CA ARG A 149 24.68 12.03 6.65
C ARG A 149 24.41 10.56 7.01
N ALA A 150 23.28 9.99 6.57
CA ALA A 150 22.86 8.63 6.81
C ALA A 150 22.19 8.07 5.55
N ILE A 151 22.30 6.75 5.35
CA ILE A 151 21.58 6.09 4.26
C ILE A 151 20.10 6.01 4.64
N PRO A 152 19.20 6.61 3.86
CA PRO A 152 17.76 6.62 4.18
C PRO A 152 17.12 5.26 3.82
N ILE A 153 17.37 4.24 4.65
CA ILE A 153 16.95 2.85 4.39
C ILE A 153 15.43 2.76 4.20
N VAL A 154 14.66 3.45 5.06
CA VAL A 154 13.19 3.47 4.97
C VAL A 154 12.75 4.03 3.62
N SER A 155 13.27 5.21 3.24
CA SER A 155 12.92 5.87 1.98
C SER A 155 13.28 5.02 0.76
N LEU A 156 14.46 4.42 0.74
CA LEU A 156 14.90 3.56 -0.35
C LEU A 156 14.09 2.28 -0.45
N THR A 157 13.76 1.66 0.69
CA THR A 157 12.94 0.45 0.72
C THR A 157 11.54 0.74 0.19
N LEU A 158 10.91 1.85 0.60
CA LEU A 158 9.62 2.27 0.09
C LEU A 158 9.64 2.54 -1.41
N ALA A 159 10.64 3.29 -1.89
CA ALA A 159 10.76 3.61 -3.30
C ALA A 159 11.01 2.36 -4.17
N LEU A 160 11.88 1.45 -3.74
CA LEU A 160 12.20 0.23 -4.48
C LEU A 160 11.03 -0.76 -4.49
N THR A 161 10.42 -1.03 -3.34
CA THR A 161 9.32 -2.00 -3.25
C THR A 161 8.10 -1.54 -4.04
N PHE A 162 7.76 -0.25 -3.99
CA PHE A 162 6.65 0.28 -4.78
C PHE A 162 6.99 0.41 -6.28
N GLY A 163 8.23 0.77 -6.61
CA GLY A 163 8.70 0.79 -8.00
C GLY A 163 8.64 -0.60 -8.64
N LEU A 164 9.10 -1.64 -7.93
CA LEU A 164 9.00 -3.03 -8.37
C LEU A 164 7.53 -3.50 -8.45
N TYR A 165 6.70 -3.15 -7.46
CA TYR A 165 5.27 -3.40 -7.50
C TYR A 165 4.63 -2.82 -8.76
N SER A 166 4.92 -1.55 -9.07
CA SER A 166 4.42 -0.86 -10.25
C SER A 166 4.89 -1.54 -11.54
N LEU A 167 6.14 -1.98 -11.61
CA LEU A 167 6.70 -2.71 -12.75
C LEU A 167 5.99 -4.05 -12.97
N VAL A 168 5.74 -4.82 -11.91
CA VAL A 168 5.03 -6.10 -11.98
C VAL A 168 3.57 -5.87 -12.41
N LYS A 169 2.90 -4.88 -11.84
CA LYS A 169 1.50 -4.52 -12.16
C LYS A 169 1.35 -4.05 -13.60
N LYS A 170 2.34 -3.36 -14.16
CA LYS A 170 2.30 -2.89 -15.57
C LYS A 170 2.09 -4.02 -16.56
N ASN A 171 2.63 -5.21 -16.28
CA ASN A 171 2.47 -6.38 -17.14
C ASN A 171 1.05 -6.99 -17.14
N VAL A 172 0.22 -6.63 -16.17
CA VAL A 172 -1.18 -7.07 -16.06
C VAL A 172 -2.17 -5.91 -16.19
N ALA A 173 -1.67 -4.67 -16.30
CA ALA A 173 -2.48 -3.48 -16.47
C ALA A 173 -3.36 -3.59 -17.72
N GLY A 174 -4.61 -3.12 -17.61
CA GLY A 174 -5.60 -3.19 -18.67
C GLY A 174 -6.33 -4.55 -18.80
N ARG A 175 -5.83 -5.61 -18.13
CA ARG A 175 -6.49 -6.93 -18.10
C ARG A 175 -7.11 -7.27 -16.74
N VAL A 176 -6.65 -6.59 -15.69
CA VAL A 176 -7.04 -6.86 -14.32
C VAL A 176 -7.80 -5.67 -13.76
N GLU A 177 -9.03 -5.92 -13.34
CA GLU A 177 -9.79 -4.91 -12.61
C GLU A 177 -9.17 -4.67 -11.23
N PRO A 178 -9.07 -3.41 -10.74
CA PRO A 178 -8.39 -3.07 -9.50
C PRO A 178 -8.85 -3.87 -8.28
N LEU A 179 -10.17 -4.01 -8.05
CA LEU A 179 -10.71 -4.75 -6.91
C LEU A 179 -10.40 -6.26 -6.98
N ALA A 180 -10.56 -6.86 -8.17
CA ALA A 180 -10.26 -8.29 -8.35
C ALA A 180 -8.75 -8.56 -8.20
N GLY A 181 -7.91 -7.66 -8.71
CA GLY A 181 -6.45 -7.71 -8.50
C GLY A 181 -6.08 -7.63 -7.03
N MET A 182 -6.67 -6.68 -6.29
CA MET A 182 -6.44 -6.51 -4.85
C MET A 182 -6.83 -7.76 -4.06
N VAL A 183 -7.94 -8.43 -4.42
CA VAL A 183 -8.34 -9.69 -3.78
C VAL A 183 -7.26 -10.75 -3.95
N ILE A 184 -6.70 -10.93 -5.14
CA ILE A 184 -5.64 -11.92 -5.38
C ILE A 184 -4.34 -11.53 -4.65
N GLU A 185 -3.92 -10.27 -4.74
CA GLU A 185 -2.72 -9.76 -4.06
C GLU A 185 -2.80 -10.00 -2.55
N THR A 186 -3.93 -9.65 -1.95
CA THR A 186 -4.14 -9.76 -0.51
C THR A 186 -4.33 -11.22 -0.07
N ALA A 187 -5.11 -12.01 -0.83
CA ALA A 187 -5.31 -13.43 -0.52
C ALA A 187 -4.00 -14.23 -0.59
N ALA A 188 -3.09 -13.90 -1.51
CA ALA A 188 -1.80 -14.57 -1.63
C ALA A 188 -0.89 -14.38 -0.40
N VAL A 189 -0.96 -13.23 0.25
CA VAL A 189 -0.14 -12.92 1.44
C VAL A 189 -0.85 -13.21 2.76
N SER A 190 -2.18 -13.32 2.75
CA SER A 190 -2.99 -13.55 3.96
C SER A 190 -2.56 -14.75 4.80
N PRO A 191 -2.19 -15.92 4.24
CA PRO A 191 -1.75 -17.06 5.06
C PRO A 191 -0.52 -16.73 5.92
N PHE A 192 0.45 -15.99 5.37
CA PHE A 192 1.65 -15.57 6.09
C PHE A 192 1.33 -14.53 7.17
N LEU A 193 0.47 -13.57 6.85
CA LEU A 193 0.02 -12.55 7.78
C LEU A 193 -0.79 -13.15 8.94
N LEU A 194 -1.70 -14.07 8.65
CA LEU A 194 -2.49 -14.78 9.68
C LEU A 194 -1.61 -15.69 10.53
N GLY A 195 -0.61 -16.36 9.94
CA GLY A 195 0.38 -17.13 10.68
C GLY A 195 1.16 -16.28 11.67
N TYR A 196 1.59 -15.08 11.25
CA TYR A 196 2.23 -14.12 12.15
C TYR A 196 1.28 -13.63 13.24
N TYR A 197 0.03 -13.33 12.93
CA TYR A 197 -0.96 -12.92 13.91
C TYR A 197 -1.24 -14.04 14.94
N ALA A 198 -1.33 -15.30 14.48
CA ALA A 198 -1.46 -16.43 15.36
C ALA A 198 -0.26 -16.59 16.32
N TYR A 199 0.96 -16.31 15.82
CA TYR A 199 2.16 -16.24 16.67
C TYR A 199 2.04 -15.14 17.73
N LEU A 200 1.64 -13.92 17.36
CA LEU A 200 1.42 -12.82 18.32
C LEU A 200 0.35 -13.19 19.36
N ALA A 201 -0.74 -13.84 18.94
CA ALA A 201 -1.79 -14.27 19.84
C ALA A 201 -1.29 -15.36 20.82
N ALA A 202 -0.51 -16.32 20.35
CA ALA A 202 0.06 -17.38 21.17
C ALA A 202 1.10 -16.86 22.20
N THR A 203 1.78 -15.75 21.87
CA THR A 203 2.77 -15.12 22.76
C THR A 203 2.19 -13.98 23.59
N SER A 204 0.87 -13.78 23.58
CA SER A 204 0.17 -12.65 24.24
C SER A 204 0.73 -11.26 23.87
N ALA A 205 1.26 -11.14 22.67
CA ALA A 205 1.89 -9.92 22.14
C ALA A 205 0.97 -9.10 21.22
N THR A 206 -0.32 -9.45 21.10
CA THR A 206 -1.28 -8.64 20.35
C THR A 206 -1.64 -7.36 21.11
N SER A 207 -2.01 -6.32 20.37
CA SER A 207 -2.50 -5.07 20.95
C SER A 207 -3.69 -5.28 21.89
N PHE A 208 -4.54 -6.26 21.61
CA PHE A 208 -5.67 -6.61 22.46
C PHE A 208 -5.25 -7.16 23.83
N HIS A 209 -4.16 -7.93 23.91
CA HIS A 209 -3.58 -8.37 25.19
C HIS A 209 -2.99 -7.19 25.95
N VAL A 210 -2.30 -6.30 25.27
CA VAL A 210 -1.74 -5.08 25.87
C VAL A 210 -2.86 -4.21 26.46
N ILE A 211 -3.96 -3.98 25.70
CA ILE A 211 -5.12 -3.21 26.18
C ILE A 211 -5.78 -3.90 27.38
N ALA A 212 -5.93 -5.22 27.34
CA ALA A 212 -6.58 -5.97 28.43
C ALA A 212 -5.75 -6.02 29.72
N SER A 213 -4.42 -5.90 29.63
CA SER A 213 -3.49 -5.96 30.77
C SER A 213 -3.12 -4.61 31.35
N SER A 214 -3.47 -3.49 30.69
CA SER A 214 -3.13 -2.13 31.13
C SER A 214 -4.38 -1.39 31.61
N ASP A 215 -4.40 -1.02 32.89
CA ASP A 215 -5.45 -0.15 33.47
C ASP A 215 -5.42 1.28 32.88
N GLU A 216 -4.33 1.67 32.24
CA GLU A 216 -4.10 3.00 31.65
C GLU A 216 -4.40 3.08 30.14
N ALA A 217 -4.78 2.00 29.48
CA ALA A 217 -5.09 2.05 28.06
C ALA A 217 -6.39 2.85 27.86
N GLY A 218 -6.28 4.15 27.64
CA GLY A 218 -7.39 5.09 27.40
C GLY A 218 -8.25 4.79 26.18
N VAL A 219 -8.05 3.62 25.53
CA VAL A 219 -8.77 3.15 24.35
C VAL A 219 -9.54 1.88 24.73
N SER A 220 -10.87 1.91 24.56
CA SER A 220 -11.68 0.72 24.76
C SER A 220 -11.38 -0.35 23.70
N TRP A 221 -11.46 -1.63 24.08
CA TRP A 221 -11.27 -2.77 23.18
C TRP A 221 -12.13 -2.67 21.91
N GLY A 222 -13.41 -2.25 22.06
CA GLY A 222 -14.32 -2.10 20.92
C GLY A 222 -13.93 -0.96 19.98
N LEU A 223 -13.45 0.16 20.50
CA LEU A 223 -12.97 1.27 19.67
C LEU A 223 -11.70 0.86 18.90
N HIS A 224 -10.77 0.17 19.58
CA HIS A 224 -9.56 -0.32 18.95
C HIS A 224 -9.86 -1.28 17.79
N LEU A 225 -10.75 -2.23 18.01
CA LEU A 225 -11.21 -3.14 16.95
C LEU A 225 -11.86 -2.36 15.79
N ALA A 226 -12.74 -1.40 16.07
CA ALA A 226 -13.38 -0.59 15.05
C ALA A 226 -12.36 0.20 14.20
N LEU A 227 -11.31 0.74 14.82
CA LEU A 227 -10.21 1.40 14.13
C LEU A 227 -9.41 0.42 13.27
N LEU A 228 -9.10 -0.78 13.75
CA LEU A 228 -8.40 -1.79 12.96
C LEU A 228 -9.23 -2.28 11.76
N VAL A 229 -10.54 -2.46 11.94
CA VAL A 229 -11.49 -2.75 10.84
C VAL A 229 -11.52 -1.60 9.84
N GLY A 230 -11.59 -0.36 10.34
CA GLY A 230 -11.56 0.85 9.53
C GLY A 230 -10.31 0.99 8.66
N ALA A 231 -9.16 0.49 9.12
CA ALA A 231 -7.93 0.48 8.33
C ALA A 231 -8.08 -0.34 7.03
N GLY A 232 -8.83 -1.45 7.08
CA GLY A 232 -9.17 -2.23 5.89
C GLY A 232 -10.08 -1.47 4.93
N ALA A 233 -11.12 -0.80 5.45
CA ALA A 233 -12.03 0.00 4.65
C ALA A 233 -11.31 1.17 3.96
N LEU A 234 -10.44 1.90 4.68
CA LEU A 234 -9.63 2.98 4.14
C LEU A 234 -8.72 2.53 3.00
N THR A 235 -8.25 1.29 3.02
CA THR A 235 -7.44 0.72 1.93
C THR A 235 -8.26 0.54 0.65
N MET A 236 -9.55 0.20 0.78
CA MET A 236 -10.43 -0.07 -0.36
C MET A 236 -10.99 1.21 -1.00
N ILE A 237 -11.22 2.27 -0.22
CA ILE A 237 -11.86 3.51 -0.71
C ILE A 237 -11.17 4.08 -1.96
N PRO A 238 -9.84 4.28 -2.00
CA PRO A 238 -9.16 4.78 -3.18
C PRO A 238 -9.33 3.91 -4.42
N LEU A 239 -9.44 2.59 -4.23
CA LEU A 239 -9.62 1.63 -5.33
C LEU A 239 -11.03 1.68 -5.95
N ILE A 240 -12.03 2.06 -5.17
CA ILE A 240 -13.40 2.22 -5.68
C ILE A 240 -13.55 3.58 -6.37
N MET A 241 -12.76 4.57 -5.96
CA MET A 241 -12.82 5.92 -6.53
C MET A 241 -12.21 6.00 -7.93
N PHE A 242 -11.34 5.08 -8.32
CA PHE A 242 -10.75 4.93 -9.64
C PHE A 242 -11.42 3.83 -10.47
#